data_9b733351624e5bb050c591e7f0ad1442
#
_entry.id   9b733351624e5bb050c591e7f0ad1442
#
_cell.length_a   1.000
_cell.length_b   1.000
_cell.length_c   1.000
_cell.angle_alpha   90.00
_cell.angle_beta   90.00
_cell.angle_gamma   90.00
#
_symmetry.space_group_name_H-M   'P 1'
#
loop_
_entity.id
_entity.type
_entity.pdbx_description
1 polymer ?
#
loop_
_entity_poly.entity_id
_entity_poly.type
_entity_poly.pdbx_seq_one_letter_code
_entity_poly.pdbx_strand_id
1 'polypeptide(L)'
;MNTATRVRLARKRADRLNLKLIKNGHHFRLRDADEITLAVGHLGVVEAFLAAAKSQNKPPGPPPSLHAPPSWRRDIDDYLLNLNAAGQRPATIRLRKTVLCAAAHGLGRPPADVTAEHLLDWLGKQQHLSPEGRKTYRSTLRGFFVWAYEMDRVRDYVADSLPKVRCPKQPPRPAGDDVWQAALAKADRRIELMIRLAGEAGLRRAEAAQAHTGDLMDGGLLLVHGKGGKRRIVPISDYLAALIRDTPHGYLFPNGTGGHLTAEHVGKLVSRALPGDATMHTLRHRYATRAYRGSHNLRAVQQLLGASIVTTERYTALCDDEVRAAAAAAW
;
A
#
# COMPACT_ATOMS: atom_id res chain seq x y z
N MET A 1 27.39 3.61 -25.05
CA MET A 1 27.38 3.53 -23.57
C MET A 1 28.66 2.81 -23.13
N ASN A 2 29.43 3.40 -22.21
CA ASN A 2 30.71 2.90 -21.72
C ASN A 2 30.52 1.55 -20.97
N THR A 3 31.50 0.62 -21.09
CA THR A 3 31.50 -0.71 -20.45
C THR A 3 31.27 -0.64 -18.92
N ALA A 4 31.87 0.34 -18.24
CA ALA A 4 31.68 0.54 -16.81
C ALA A 4 30.22 0.86 -16.44
N THR A 5 29.55 1.67 -17.24
CA THR A 5 28.13 2.00 -17.06
C THR A 5 27.23 0.79 -17.31
N ARG A 6 27.56 -0.03 -18.33
CA ARG A 6 26.84 -1.28 -18.62
C ARG A 6 26.95 -2.28 -17.46
N VAL A 7 28.15 -2.47 -16.92
CA VAL A 7 28.39 -3.36 -15.77
C VAL A 7 27.60 -2.89 -14.54
N ARG A 8 27.60 -1.56 -14.26
CA ARG A 8 26.82 -1.00 -13.15
C ARG A 8 25.31 -1.25 -13.32
N LEU A 9 24.79 -1.11 -14.54
CA LEU A 9 23.39 -1.38 -14.83
C LEU A 9 23.04 -2.87 -14.75
N ALA A 10 23.94 -3.74 -15.24
CA ALA A 10 23.77 -5.19 -15.11
C ALA A 10 23.75 -5.63 -13.64
N ARG A 11 24.67 -5.10 -12.81
CA ARG A 11 24.67 -5.35 -11.36
C ARG A 11 23.36 -4.92 -10.70
N LYS A 12 22.91 -3.69 -10.96
CA LYS A 12 21.63 -3.18 -10.45
C LYS A 12 20.41 -4.01 -10.90
N ARG A 13 20.48 -4.63 -12.08
CA ARG A 13 19.43 -5.54 -12.58
C ARG A 13 19.49 -6.90 -11.91
N ALA A 14 20.68 -7.44 -11.69
CA ALA A 14 20.89 -8.69 -10.96
C ALA A 14 20.37 -8.57 -9.52
N ASP A 15 20.75 -7.50 -8.81
CA ASP A 15 20.29 -7.25 -7.42
C ASP A 15 18.76 -7.19 -7.30
N ARG A 16 18.07 -6.62 -8.30
CA ARG A 16 16.59 -6.58 -8.33
C ARG A 16 15.92 -7.95 -8.51
N LEU A 17 16.68 -8.91 -9.04
CA LEU A 17 16.24 -10.29 -9.25
C LEU A 17 16.76 -11.24 -8.17
N ASN A 18 17.36 -10.68 -7.11
CA ASN A 18 18.04 -11.42 -6.04
C ASN A 18 19.16 -12.32 -6.56
N LEU A 19 19.88 -11.83 -7.58
CA LEU A 19 20.99 -12.52 -8.23
C LEU A 19 22.30 -11.78 -7.97
N LYS A 20 23.40 -12.50 -7.83
CA LYS A 20 24.74 -11.96 -7.59
C LYS A 20 25.57 -11.96 -8.88
N LEU A 21 25.98 -10.77 -9.35
CA LEU A 21 26.87 -10.63 -10.50
C LEU A 21 28.33 -10.58 -10.06
N ILE A 22 29.11 -11.58 -10.45
CA ILE A 22 30.52 -11.72 -10.15
C ILE A 22 31.31 -11.45 -11.43
N LYS A 23 32.28 -10.54 -11.38
CA LYS A 23 33.22 -10.27 -12.49
C LYS A 23 34.50 -11.08 -12.30
N ASN A 24 34.95 -11.76 -13.33
CA ASN A 24 36.20 -12.51 -13.35
C ASN A 24 36.98 -12.19 -14.64
N GLY A 25 37.88 -11.18 -14.59
CA GLY A 25 38.54 -10.64 -15.77
C GLY A 25 37.55 -10.03 -16.76
N HIS A 26 37.52 -10.58 -18.01
CA HIS A 26 36.58 -10.18 -19.06
C HIS A 26 35.27 -10.97 -19.07
N HIS A 27 35.12 -11.99 -18.17
CA HIS A 27 33.93 -12.80 -18.05
C HIS A 27 33.11 -12.41 -16.81
N PHE A 28 31.81 -12.69 -16.89
CA PHE A 28 30.87 -12.45 -15.81
C PHE A 28 30.13 -13.74 -15.49
N ARG A 29 29.84 -13.94 -14.22
CA ARG A 29 29.07 -15.07 -13.70
C ARG A 29 27.88 -14.55 -12.90
N LEU A 30 26.70 -15.05 -13.18
CA LEU A 30 25.48 -14.74 -12.46
C LEU A 30 25.08 -15.92 -11.60
N ARG A 31 24.88 -15.71 -10.29
CA ARG A 31 24.44 -16.74 -9.33
C ARG A 31 23.15 -16.35 -8.63
N ASP A 32 22.35 -17.32 -8.24
CA ASP A 32 21.21 -17.13 -7.36
C ASP A 32 21.59 -17.12 -5.86
N ALA A 33 20.58 -17.09 -4.97
CA ALA A 33 20.77 -17.11 -3.53
C ALA A 33 21.39 -18.41 -3.01
N ASP A 34 21.20 -19.52 -3.73
CA ASP A 34 21.73 -20.85 -3.42
C ASP A 34 23.12 -21.09 -4.06
N GLU A 35 23.76 -20.00 -4.56
CA GLU A 35 25.06 -20.01 -5.24
C GLU A 35 25.10 -20.81 -6.56
N ILE A 36 23.96 -21.22 -7.11
CA ILE A 36 23.88 -21.92 -8.40
C ILE A 36 24.20 -20.92 -9.51
N THR A 37 25.10 -21.32 -10.43
CA THR A 37 25.46 -20.48 -11.56
C THR A 37 24.41 -20.56 -12.65
N LEU A 38 23.74 -19.43 -12.92
CA LEU A 38 22.66 -19.30 -13.90
C LEU A 38 23.14 -18.86 -15.28
N ALA A 39 24.20 -18.08 -15.35
CA ALA A 39 24.82 -17.64 -16.59
C ALA A 39 26.31 -17.35 -16.44
N VAL A 40 27.10 -17.69 -17.44
CA VAL A 40 28.55 -17.40 -17.53
C VAL A 40 28.88 -16.94 -18.94
N GLY A 41 29.67 -15.87 -19.07
CA GLY A 41 30.11 -15.36 -20.37
C GLY A 41 30.52 -13.91 -20.35
N HIS A 42 30.61 -13.30 -21.55
CA HIS A 42 30.84 -11.86 -21.64
C HIS A 42 29.61 -11.10 -21.15
N LEU A 43 29.78 -9.81 -20.89
CA LEU A 43 28.72 -8.92 -20.36
C LEU A 43 27.41 -9.01 -21.16
N GLY A 44 27.48 -9.15 -22.49
CA GLY A 44 26.30 -9.29 -23.36
C GLY A 44 25.46 -10.55 -23.09
N VAL A 45 26.10 -11.68 -22.73
CA VAL A 45 25.41 -12.93 -22.38
C VAL A 45 24.62 -12.74 -21.08
N VAL A 46 25.25 -12.10 -20.08
CA VAL A 46 24.58 -11.81 -18.79
C VAL A 46 23.47 -10.78 -18.96
N GLU A 47 23.67 -9.77 -19.79
CA GLU A 47 22.63 -8.77 -20.10
C GLU A 47 21.42 -9.43 -20.80
N ALA A 48 21.67 -10.36 -21.75
CA ALA A 48 20.61 -11.12 -22.43
C ALA A 48 19.84 -12.02 -21.44
N PHE A 49 20.57 -12.72 -20.55
CA PHE A 49 19.95 -13.53 -19.49
C PHE A 49 19.09 -12.68 -18.55
N LEU A 50 19.62 -11.54 -18.06
CA LEU A 50 18.89 -10.61 -17.19
C LEU A 50 17.69 -9.97 -17.89
N ALA A 51 17.74 -9.80 -19.21
CA ALA A 51 16.61 -9.34 -20.01
C ALA A 51 15.54 -10.44 -20.15
N ALA A 52 15.95 -11.69 -20.39
CA ALA A 52 15.05 -12.85 -20.45
C ALA A 52 14.43 -13.16 -19.09
N ALA A 53 15.22 -13.15 -18.01
CA ALA A 53 14.74 -13.33 -16.64
C ALA A 53 13.77 -12.21 -16.22
N LYS A 54 14.01 -10.97 -16.66
CA LYS A 54 13.05 -9.87 -16.51
C LYS A 54 11.77 -10.11 -17.30
N SER A 55 11.83 -10.78 -18.44
CA SER A 55 10.67 -11.16 -19.24
C SER A 55 9.86 -12.27 -18.57
N GLN A 56 10.50 -13.21 -17.88
CA GLN A 56 9.84 -14.26 -17.10
C GLN A 56 9.30 -13.76 -15.74
N ASN A 57 9.98 -12.80 -15.11
CA ASN A 57 9.55 -12.08 -13.92
C ASN A 57 8.91 -10.72 -14.24
N LYS A 58 8.46 -10.51 -15.49
CA LYS A 58 7.69 -9.33 -15.80
C LYS A 58 6.46 -9.37 -14.90
N PRO A 59 6.29 -8.38 -14.00
CA PRO A 59 5.00 -8.23 -13.38
C PRO A 59 3.99 -8.20 -14.52
N PRO A 60 2.82 -8.86 -14.38
CA PRO A 60 1.83 -8.91 -15.44
C PRO A 60 1.77 -7.53 -16.07
N GLY A 61 1.77 -7.49 -17.40
CA GLY A 61 1.86 -6.24 -18.17
C GLY A 61 0.88 -5.18 -17.65
N PRO A 62 0.96 -3.93 -18.11
CA PRO A 62 0.07 -2.87 -17.61
C PRO A 62 -1.33 -3.44 -17.52
N PRO A 63 -2.04 -3.21 -16.40
CA PRO A 63 -3.33 -3.85 -16.15
C PRO A 63 -4.14 -3.79 -17.44
N PRO A 64 -4.77 -4.89 -17.86
CA PRO A 64 -5.54 -4.95 -19.10
C PRO A 64 -6.38 -3.69 -19.16
N SER A 65 -6.43 -3.06 -20.33
CA SER A 65 -6.97 -1.73 -20.55
C SER A 65 -8.10 -1.42 -19.55
N LEU A 66 -8.08 -0.28 -18.85
CA LEU A 66 -9.11 0.14 -17.89
C LEU A 66 -10.53 0.11 -18.49
N HIS A 67 -10.64 -0.33 -19.74
CA HIS A 67 -11.85 -0.52 -20.51
C HIS A 67 -12.28 -1.98 -20.47
N ALA A 68 -13.47 -2.19 -19.94
CA ALA A 68 -14.10 -3.51 -19.98
C ALA A 68 -14.39 -3.96 -21.42
N PRO A 69 -14.28 -5.28 -21.73
CA PRO A 69 -14.79 -5.81 -22.98
C PRO A 69 -16.25 -5.43 -23.22
N PRO A 70 -16.71 -5.29 -24.48
CA PRO A 70 -18.07 -4.89 -24.80
C PRO A 70 -19.15 -5.69 -24.04
N SER A 71 -18.93 -7.00 -23.89
CA SER A 71 -19.84 -7.93 -23.19
C SER A 71 -19.98 -7.69 -21.68
N TRP A 72 -19.04 -6.94 -21.06
CA TRP A 72 -19.07 -6.62 -19.63
C TRP A 72 -19.35 -5.14 -19.36
N ARG A 73 -19.18 -4.29 -20.36
CA ARG A 73 -19.16 -2.84 -20.17
C ARG A 73 -20.41 -2.33 -19.49
N ARG A 74 -21.58 -2.69 -20.03
CA ARG A 74 -22.86 -2.27 -19.49
C ARG A 74 -23.05 -2.70 -18.03
N ASP A 75 -22.81 -3.97 -17.73
CA ASP A 75 -23.02 -4.53 -16.39
C ASP A 75 -22.04 -3.93 -15.38
N ILE A 76 -20.78 -3.69 -15.78
CA ILE A 76 -19.81 -3.00 -14.92
C ILE A 76 -20.23 -1.57 -14.67
N ASP A 77 -20.61 -0.80 -15.69
CA ASP A 77 -20.99 0.61 -15.55
C ASP A 77 -22.25 0.75 -14.68
N ASP A 78 -23.27 -0.10 -14.86
CA ASP A 78 -24.48 -0.15 -14.05
C ASP A 78 -24.16 -0.51 -12.58
N TYR A 79 -23.27 -1.49 -12.34
CA TYR A 79 -22.81 -1.84 -11.00
C TYR A 79 -22.05 -0.69 -10.31
N LEU A 80 -21.19 0.01 -11.04
CA LEU A 80 -20.46 1.17 -10.50
C LEU A 80 -21.42 2.32 -10.17
N LEU A 81 -22.48 2.51 -10.96
CA LEU A 81 -23.53 3.45 -10.66
C LEU A 81 -24.29 3.08 -9.38
N ASN A 82 -24.61 1.79 -9.20
CA ASN A 82 -25.22 1.28 -7.96
C ASN A 82 -24.33 1.55 -6.74
N LEU A 83 -23.02 1.29 -6.86
CA LEU A 83 -22.05 1.58 -5.79
C LEU A 83 -21.99 3.09 -5.45
N ASN A 84 -22.08 3.94 -6.47
CA ASN A 84 -22.09 5.38 -6.28
C ASN A 84 -23.37 5.83 -5.56
N ALA A 85 -24.53 5.33 -5.97
CA ALA A 85 -25.79 5.57 -5.29
C ALA A 85 -25.80 5.10 -3.83
N ALA A 86 -25.09 3.97 -3.55
CA ALA A 86 -24.88 3.47 -2.19
C ALA A 86 -23.81 4.28 -1.39
N GLY A 87 -23.34 5.43 -1.90
CA GLY A 87 -22.38 6.29 -1.21
C GLY A 87 -20.98 5.68 -1.07
N GLN A 88 -20.61 4.71 -1.91
CA GLN A 88 -19.27 4.14 -1.89
C GLN A 88 -18.23 5.16 -2.34
N ARG A 89 -17.04 5.09 -1.75
CA ARG A 89 -15.97 6.05 -2.04
C ARG A 89 -15.45 5.93 -3.46
N PRO A 90 -15.10 7.05 -4.14
CA PRO A 90 -14.53 7.02 -5.49
C PRO A 90 -13.32 6.09 -5.64
N ALA A 91 -12.46 6.01 -4.60
CA ALA A 91 -11.32 5.08 -4.62
C ALA A 91 -11.73 3.61 -4.59
N THR A 92 -12.79 3.25 -3.85
CA THR A 92 -13.35 1.89 -3.82
C THR A 92 -13.98 1.55 -5.17
N ILE A 93 -14.73 2.48 -5.76
CA ILE A 93 -15.37 2.31 -7.07
C ILE A 93 -14.29 2.10 -8.15
N ARG A 94 -13.24 2.93 -8.17
CA ARG A 94 -12.12 2.75 -9.11
C ARG A 94 -11.42 1.41 -8.94
N LEU A 95 -11.16 0.99 -7.70
CA LEU A 95 -10.54 -0.32 -7.43
C LEU A 95 -11.42 -1.46 -7.93
N ARG A 96 -12.72 -1.43 -7.66
CA ARG A 96 -13.65 -2.45 -8.14
C ARG A 96 -13.74 -2.47 -9.67
N LYS A 97 -13.77 -1.30 -10.32
CA LYS A 97 -13.68 -1.20 -11.79
C LYS A 97 -12.43 -1.91 -12.31
N THR A 98 -11.26 -1.61 -11.76
CA THR A 98 -9.99 -2.23 -12.18
C THR A 98 -10.02 -3.75 -12.04
N VAL A 99 -10.53 -4.27 -10.92
CA VAL A 99 -10.63 -5.72 -10.69
C VAL A 99 -11.61 -6.37 -11.66
N LEU A 100 -12.77 -5.76 -11.90
CA LEU A 100 -13.78 -6.29 -12.83
C LEU A 100 -13.30 -6.26 -14.27
N CYS A 101 -12.61 -5.22 -14.71
CA CYS A 101 -11.98 -5.19 -16.03
C CYS A 101 -10.94 -6.31 -16.18
N ALA A 102 -10.10 -6.53 -15.16
CA ALA A 102 -9.13 -7.63 -15.18
C ALA A 102 -9.81 -9.00 -15.25
N ALA A 103 -10.89 -9.20 -14.48
CA ALA A 103 -11.68 -10.43 -14.51
C ALA A 103 -12.36 -10.64 -15.87
N ALA A 104 -12.97 -9.60 -16.43
CA ALA A 104 -13.63 -9.65 -17.72
C ALA A 104 -12.70 -10.09 -18.87
N HIS A 105 -11.48 -9.55 -18.90
CA HIS A 105 -10.46 -9.96 -19.86
C HIS A 105 -9.95 -11.38 -19.61
N GLY A 106 -9.74 -11.74 -18.35
CA GLY A 106 -9.19 -13.04 -17.98
C GLY A 106 -10.19 -14.20 -18.14
N LEU A 107 -11.48 -13.94 -17.95
CA LEU A 107 -12.55 -14.93 -18.15
C LEU A 107 -12.93 -15.12 -19.62
N GLY A 108 -12.81 -14.08 -20.44
CA GLY A 108 -13.01 -14.15 -21.90
C GLY A 108 -14.45 -14.51 -22.33
N ARG A 109 -15.46 -14.35 -21.44
CA ARG A 109 -16.87 -14.68 -21.71
C ARG A 109 -17.77 -13.65 -21.03
N PRO A 110 -19.02 -13.43 -21.51
CA PRO A 110 -19.95 -12.50 -20.87
C PRO A 110 -20.32 -12.93 -19.45
N PRO A 111 -20.76 -12.01 -18.57
CA PRO A 111 -21.14 -12.33 -17.18
C PRO A 111 -22.18 -13.43 -17.04
N ALA A 112 -23.15 -13.50 -17.96
CA ALA A 112 -24.22 -14.49 -17.96
C ALA A 112 -23.71 -15.93 -18.17
N ASP A 113 -22.56 -16.11 -18.81
CA ASP A 113 -21.94 -17.41 -19.11
C ASP A 113 -20.84 -17.79 -18.13
N VAL A 114 -20.59 -16.97 -17.10
CA VAL A 114 -19.59 -17.24 -16.07
C VAL A 114 -20.16 -18.23 -15.05
N THR A 115 -19.46 -19.32 -14.82
CA THR A 115 -19.78 -20.30 -13.78
C THR A 115 -18.87 -20.13 -12.55
N ALA A 116 -19.24 -20.78 -11.45
CA ALA A 116 -18.42 -20.84 -10.24
C ALA A 116 -17.01 -21.41 -10.51
N GLU A 117 -16.91 -22.44 -11.36
CA GLU A 117 -15.65 -23.07 -11.76
C GLU A 117 -14.76 -22.08 -12.53
N HIS A 118 -15.32 -21.30 -13.44
CA HIS A 118 -14.59 -20.28 -14.17
C HIS A 118 -13.99 -19.23 -13.26
N LEU A 119 -14.75 -18.79 -12.25
CA LEU A 119 -14.27 -17.83 -11.24
C LEU A 119 -13.16 -18.43 -10.37
N LEU A 120 -13.33 -19.68 -9.95
CA LEU A 120 -12.36 -20.39 -9.12
C LEU A 120 -11.03 -20.60 -9.86
N ASP A 121 -11.10 -21.09 -11.10
CA ASP A 121 -9.92 -21.29 -11.96
C ASP A 121 -9.19 -19.96 -12.21
N TRP A 122 -9.93 -18.92 -12.60
CA TRP A 122 -9.34 -17.61 -12.86
C TRP A 122 -8.71 -17.01 -11.60
N LEU A 123 -9.40 -17.04 -10.46
CA LEU A 123 -8.88 -16.50 -9.20
C LEU A 123 -7.70 -17.32 -8.68
N GLY A 124 -7.71 -18.64 -8.85
CA GLY A 124 -6.62 -19.54 -8.52
C GLY A 124 -5.33 -19.25 -9.29
N LYS A 125 -5.45 -18.82 -10.53
CA LYS A 125 -4.32 -18.42 -11.39
C LYS A 125 -3.71 -17.07 -10.99
N GLN A 126 -4.34 -16.27 -10.11
CA GLN A 126 -3.81 -14.97 -9.66
C GLN A 126 -2.75 -15.12 -8.56
N GLN A 127 -1.77 -16.01 -8.73
CA GLN A 127 -0.73 -16.31 -7.73
C GLN A 127 0.23 -15.13 -7.50
N HIS A 128 0.34 -14.21 -8.45
CA HIS A 128 1.14 -12.99 -8.34
C HIS A 128 0.55 -11.96 -7.36
N LEU A 129 -0.72 -12.10 -6.97
CA LEU A 129 -1.36 -11.22 -6.01
C LEU A 129 -1.02 -11.65 -4.58
N SER A 130 -0.79 -10.65 -3.71
CA SER A 130 -0.74 -10.88 -2.27
C SER A 130 -2.06 -11.47 -1.74
N PRO A 131 -2.07 -12.11 -0.56
CA PRO A 131 -3.30 -12.58 0.06
C PRO A 131 -4.38 -11.49 0.18
N GLU A 132 -4.01 -10.28 0.55
CA GLU A 132 -4.91 -9.12 0.62
C GLU A 132 -5.45 -8.71 -0.75
N GLY A 133 -4.59 -8.78 -1.77
CA GLY A 133 -4.99 -8.57 -3.16
C GLY A 133 -6.04 -9.59 -3.60
N ARG A 134 -5.77 -10.88 -3.38
CA ARG A 134 -6.73 -11.96 -3.69
C ARG A 134 -8.05 -11.82 -2.91
N LYS A 135 -7.98 -11.41 -1.64
CA LYS A 135 -9.17 -11.10 -0.83
C LYS A 135 -9.99 -9.97 -1.45
N THR A 136 -9.31 -8.94 -1.96
CA THR A 136 -9.96 -7.81 -2.65
C THR A 136 -10.63 -8.26 -3.94
N TYR A 137 -9.94 -9.06 -4.74
CA TYR A 137 -10.50 -9.64 -5.96
C TYR A 137 -11.74 -10.47 -5.66
N ARG A 138 -11.64 -11.41 -4.71
CA ARG A 138 -12.78 -12.22 -4.26
C ARG A 138 -13.97 -11.38 -3.82
N SER A 139 -13.72 -10.37 -2.97
CA SER A 139 -14.81 -9.52 -2.45
C SER A 139 -15.49 -8.68 -3.54
N THR A 140 -14.70 -8.26 -4.55
CA THR A 140 -15.23 -7.52 -5.70
C THR A 140 -16.10 -8.41 -6.59
N LEU A 141 -15.61 -9.61 -6.92
CA LEU A 141 -16.38 -10.58 -7.72
C LEU A 141 -17.67 -10.97 -7.01
N ARG A 142 -17.62 -11.28 -5.72
CA ARG A 142 -18.84 -11.58 -4.96
C ARG A 142 -19.83 -10.42 -4.99
N GLY A 143 -19.37 -9.21 -4.72
CA GLY A 143 -20.25 -8.05 -4.74
C GLY A 143 -20.87 -7.78 -6.11
N PHE A 144 -20.12 -8.00 -7.19
CA PHE A 144 -20.63 -7.84 -8.55
C PHE A 144 -21.66 -8.93 -8.90
N PHE A 145 -21.35 -10.20 -8.68
CA PHE A 145 -22.24 -11.29 -9.07
C PHE A 145 -23.49 -11.40 -8.17
N VAL A 146 -23.41 -10.98 -6.90
CA VAL A 146 -24.62 -10.83 -6.06
C VAL A 146 -25.52 -9.75 -6.65
N TRP A 147 -24.97 -8.57 -6.95
CA TRP A 147 -25.75 -7.50 -7.58
C TRP A 147 -26.29 -7.93 -8.96
N ALA A 148 -25.46 -8.59 -9.77
CA ALA A 148 -25.89 -9.05 -11.09
C ALA A 148 -27.02 -10.07 -11.03
N TYR A 149 -27.04 -10.94 -10.02
CA TYR A 149 -28.14 -11.86 -9.76
C TYR A 149 -29.40 -11.11 -9.31
N GLU A 150 -29.27 -10.19 -8.35
CA GLU A 150 -30.40 -9.38 -7.86
C GLU A 150 -31.02 -8.50 -8.96
N MET A 151 -30.28 -8.21 -10.03
CA MET A 151 -30.71 -7.44 -11.20
C MET A 151 -31.06 -8.33 -12.41
N ASP A 152 -31.25 -9.64 -12.23
CA ASP A 152 -31.57 -10.61 -13.29
C ASP A 152 -30.59 -10.61 -14.49
N ARG A 153 -29.32 -10.24 -14.23
CA ARG A 153 -28.26 -10.24 -15.26
C ARG A 153 -27.54 -11.58 -15.38
N VAL A 154 -27.56 -12.38 -14.32
CA VAL A 154 -27.03 -13.75 -14.25
C VAL A 154 -28.06 -14.66 -13.56
N ARG A 155 -28.01 -15.97 -13.87
CA ARG A 155 -29.03 -16.92 -13.38
C ARG A 155 -28.74 -17.43 -11.98
N ASP A 156 -27.48 -17.46 -11.56
CA ASP A 156 -27.03 -18.10 -10.33
C ASP A 156 -26.08 -17.24 -9.51
N TYR A 157 -25.99 -17.49 -8.20
CA TYR A 157 -24.99 -16.89 -7.29
C TYR A 157 -23.60 -17.51 -7.49
N VAL A 158 -23.04 -17.39 -8.69
CA VAL A 158 -21.80 -18.07 -9.11
C VAL A 158 -20.57 -17.76 -8.25
N ALA A 159 -20.55 -16.63 -7.58
CA ALA A 159 -19.40 -16.20 -6.76
C ALA A 159 -19.52 -16.55 -5.27
N ASP A 160 -20.62 -17.17 -4.84
CA ASP A 160 -20.81 -17.52 -3.42
C ASP A 160 -19.92 -18.68 -2.98
N SER A 161 -19.67 -19.62 -3.87
CA SER A 161 -18.77 -20.77 -3.65
C SER A 161 -17.28 -20.40 -3.57
N LEU A 162 -16.87 -19.17 -3.90
CA LEU A 162 -15.46 -18.77 -3.83
C LEU A 162 -14.93 -18.88 -2.40
N PRO A 163 -13.83 -19.64 -2.17
CA PRO A 163 -13.28 -19.87 -0.84
C PRO A 163 -12.79 -18.60 -0.19
N LYS A 164 -12.86 -18.53 1.14
CA LYS A 164 -12.30 -17.41 1.90
C LYS A 164 -10.77 -17.41 1.77
N VAL A 165 -10.20 -16.26 1.41
CA VAL A 165 -8.75 -16.10 1.34
C VAL A 165 -8.19 -15.94 2.75
N ARG A 166 -7.27 -16.81 3.15
CA ARG A 166 -6.51 -16.67 4.40
C ARG A 166 -5.49 -15.54 4.23
N CYS A 167 -5.61 -14.53 5.07
CA CYS A 167 -4.65 -13.42 5.15
C CYS A 167 -3.96 -13.50 6.52
N PRO A 168 -2.70 -13.95 6.59
CA PRO A 168 -1.96 -13.95 7.84
C PRO A 168 -1.89 -12.54 8.41
N LYS A 169 -2.16 -12.39 9.71
CA LYS A 169 -1.98 -11.10 10.38
C LYS A 169 -0.47 -10.81 10.42
N GLN A 170 -0.03 -9.83 9.65
CA GLN A 170 1.35 -9.37 9.71
C GLN A 170 1.54 -8.55 11.00
N PRO A 171 2.64 -8.76 11.75
CA PRO A 171 2.97 -7.90 12.87
C PRO A 171 3.19 -6.46 12.37
N PRO A 172 3.00 -5.46 13.23
CA PRO A 172 3.34 -4.08 12.87
C PRO A 172 4.83 -3.99 12.55
N ARG A 173 5.16 -3.19 11.54
CA ARG A 173 6.54 -2.89 11.16
C ARG A 173 6.80 -1.41 11.41
N PRO A 174 7.13 -1.00 12.66
CA PRO A 174 7.48 0.37 12.93
C PRO A 174 8.81 0.73 12.26
N ALA A 175 8.91 1.92 11.68
CA ALA A 175 10.19 2.44 11.21
C ALA A 175 11.14 2.61 12.39
N GLY A 176 12.38 2.16 12.25
CA GLY A 176 13.44 2.33 13.25
C GLY A 176 13.82 3.81 13.46
N ASP A 177 14.55 4.09 14.53
CA ASP A 177 15.04 5.46 14.79
C ASP A 177 16.14 5.87 13.78
N ASP A 178 16.93 4.93 13.32
CA ASP A 178 17.91 5.09 12.22
C ASP A 178 17.25 5.52 10.91
N VAL A 179 16.15 4.84 10.53
CA VAL A 179 15.34 5.18 9.34
C VAL A 179 14.74 6.58 9.48
N TRP A 180 14.23 6.91 10.66
CA TRP A 180 13.66 8.22 10.97
C TRP A 180 14.69 9.33 10.84
N GLN A 181 15.83 9.20 11.50
CA GLN A 181 16.89 10.21 11.46
C GLN A 181 17.48 10.38 10.06
N ALA A 182 17.76 9.27 9.36
CA ALA A 182 18.29 9.31 8.00
C ALA A 182 17.31 9.96 7.01
N ALA A 183 16.00 9.79 7.21
CA ALA A 183 14.99 10.43 6.37
C ALA A 183 14.91 11.93 6.63
N LEU A 184 14.91 12.37 7.88
CA LEU A 184 14.87 13.79 8.23
C LEU A 184 16.14 14.54 7.79
N ALA A 185 17.31 13.93 7.90
CA ALA A 185 18.58 14.55 7.51
C ALA A 185 18.67 14.89 6.00
N LYS A 186 17.86 14.23 5.15
CA LYS A 186 17.86 14.41 3.69
C LYS A 186 16.60 15.10 3.17
N ALA A 187 15.62 15.31 4.04
CA ALA A 187 14.33 15.87 3.66
C ALA A 187 14.43 17.38 3.45
N ASP A 188 13.84 17.87 2.36
CA ASP A 188 13.47 19.27 2.28
C ASP A 188 12.30 19.55 3.23
N ARG A 189 12.00 20.84 3.47
CA ARG A 189 10.95 21.27 4.42
C ARG A 189 9.58 20.61 4.13
N ARG A 190 9.22 20.46 2.86
CA ARG A 190 7.94 19.85 2.46
C ARG A 190 7.90 18.36 2.77
N ILE A 191 8.97 17.65 2.49
CA ILE A 191 9.10 16.22 2.78
C ILE A 191 9.20 15.98 4.29
N GLU A 192 9.95 16.81 5.01
CA GLU A 192 10.04 16.78 6.45
C GLU A 192 8.64 16.89 7.08
N LEU A 193 7.83 17.86 6.65
CA LEU A 193 6.47 18.03 7.14
C LEU A 193 5.61 16.77 6.90
N MET A 194 5.71 16.13 5.69
CA MET A 194 5.01 14.87 5.41
C MET A 194 5.46 13.74 6.33
N ILE A 195 6.76 13.61 6.57
CA ILE A 195 7.36 12.58 7.44
C ILE A 195 6.88 12.79 8.89
N ARG A 196 6.95 14.02 9.40
CA ARG A 196 6.55 14.34 10.78
C ARG A 196 5.05 14.15 11.01
N LEU A 197 4.19 14.55 10.08
CA LEU A 197 2.75 14.29 10.18
C LEU A 197 2.44 12.80 10.33
N ALA A 198 3.21 11.92 9.70
CA ALA A 198 3.04 10.48 9.87
C ALA A 198 3.69 9.93 11.15
N GLY A 199 4.91 10.36 11.47
CA GLY A 199 5.74 9.79 12.54
C GLY A 199 5.58 10.45 13.90
N GLU A 200 5.06 11.69 13.99
CA GLU A 200 4.81 12.45 15.23
C GLU A 200 3.33 12.70 15.50
N ALA A 201 2.49 12.74 14.47
CA ALA A 201 1.03 12.93 14.63
C ALA A 201 0.22 11.70 14.17
N GLY A 202 0.87 10.66 13.66
CA GLY A 202 0.24 9.40 13.28
C GLY A 202 -0.76 9.50 12.14
N LEU A 203 -0.63 10.46 11.23
CA LEU A 203 -1.57 10.66 10.12
C LEU A 203 -1.45 9.55 9.06
N ARG A 204 -2.60 9.16 8.49
CA ARG A 204 -2.64 8.34 7.27
C ARG A 204 -2.28 9.19 6.06
N ARG A 205 -1.84 8.57 4.96
CA ARG A 205 -1.53 9.27 3.70
C ARG A 205 -2.64 10.21 3.24
N ALA A 206 -3.89 9.77 3.32
CA ALA A 206 -5.02 10.56 2.91
C ALA A 206 -5.33 11.71 3.89
N GLU A 207 -5.09 11.51 5.16
CA GLU A 207 -5.23 12.53 6.20
C GLU A 207 -4.15 13.60 6.04
N ALA A 208 -2.90 13.20 5.84
CA ALA A 208 -1.81 14.14 5.59
C ALA A 208 -1.99 14.91 4.27
N ALA A 209 -2.44 14.25 3.20
CA ALA A 209 -2.62 14.90 1.91
C ALA A 209 -3.63 16.05 1.95
N GLN A 210 -4.67 15.94 2.76
CA GLN A 210 -5.73 16.96 2.89
C GLN A 210 -5.55 17.92 4.08
N ALA A 211 -4.46 17.78 4.85
CA ALA A 211 -4.20 18.63 6.00
C ALA A 211 -4.05 20.11 5.58
N HIS A 212 -4.60 20.98 6.37
CA HIS A 212 -4.70 22.42 6.08
C HIS A 212 -4.11 23.23 7.23
N THR A 213 -3.55 24.40 6.98
CA THR A 213 -3.03 25.27 8.04
C THR A 213 -4.12 25.68 9.05
N GLY A 214 -5.36 25.82 8.60
CA GLY A 214 -6.52 26.11 9.48
C GLY A 214 -6.96 24.93 10.37
N ASP A 215 -6.35 23.74 10.22
CA ASP A 215 -6.58 22.61 11.10
C ASP A 215 -5.72 22.70 12.38
N LEU A 216 -4.74 23.61 12.41
CA LEU A 216 -3.92 23.85 13.60
C LEU A 216 -4.69 24.75 14.59
N MET A 217 -4.95 24.20 15.76
CA MET A 217 -5.64 24.87 16.86
C MET A 217 -4.63 25.36 17.90
N ASP A 218 -5.07 26.23 18.80
CA ASP A 218 -4.27 26.69 19.92
C ASP A 218 -3.81 25.54 20.82
N GLY A 219 -2.67 25.73 21.49
CA GLY A 219 -2.10 24.71 22.37
C GLY A 219 -1.46 23.52 21.66
N GLY A 220 -1.07 23.66 20.38
CA GLY A 220 -0.40 22.58 19.64
C GLY A 220 -1.32 21.39 19.33
N LEU A 221 -2.58 21.65 19.05
CA LEU A 221 -3.59 20.66 18.71
C LEU A 221 -3.86 20.67 17.19
N LEU A 222 -3.86 19.52 16.56
CA LEU A 222 -4.15 19.37 15.14
C LEU A 222 -5.47 18.64 14.93
N LEU A 223 -6.42 19.26 14.24
CA LEU A 223 -7.65 18.64 13.80
C LEU A 223 -7.38 17.75 12.60
N VAL A 224 -7.68 16.46 12.70
CA VAL A 224 -7.43 15.48 11.63
C VAL A 224 -8.74 14.97 11.08
N HIS A 225 -8.91 15.13 9.75
CA HIS A 225 -10.07 14.68 9.00
C HIS A 225 -9.87 13.22 8.55
N GLY A 226 -10.60 12.31 9.17
CA GLY A 226 -10.48 10.89 8.96
C GLY A 226 -11.46 10.31 7.95
N LYS A 227 -11.45 8.98 7.84
CA LYS A 227 -12.34 8.23 6.94
C LYS A 227 -13.81 8.33 7.38
N GLY A 228 -14.73 8.70 6.46
CA GLY A 228 -16.18 8.73 6.73
C GLY A 228 -16.62 9.96 7.52
N GLY A 229 -15.98 11.11 7.34
CA GLY A 229 -16.31 12.35 8.02
C GLY A 229 -15.91 12.36 9.52
N LYS A 230 -15.26 11.29 10.01
CA LYS A 230 -14.78 11.25 11.40
C LYS A 230 -13.65 12.26 11.58
N ARG A 231 -13.71 12.99 12.68
CA ARG A 231 -12.67 13.96 13.08
C ARG A 231 -12.04 13.50 14.39
N ARG A 232 -10.78 13.84 14.59
CA ARG A 232 -10.08 13.67 15.85
C ARG A 232 -9.08 14.79 16.06
N ILE A 233 -8.78 15.10 17.29
CA ILE A 233 -7.75 16.07 17.67
C ILE A 233 -6.51 15.28 18.10
N VAL A 234 -5.34 15.67 17.60
CA VAL A 234 -4.06 15.05 17.90
C VAL A 234 -3.14 16.14 18.46
N PRO A 235 -2.64 16.01 19.70
CA PRO A 235 -1.57 16.86 20.20
C PRO A 235 -0.30 16.66 19.35
N ILE A 236 0.35 17.74 19.00
CA ILE A 236 1.60 17.74 18.22
C ILE A 236 2.68 18.53 18.93
N SER A 237 3.95 18.28 18.59
CA SER A 237 5.08 19.03 19.14
C SER A 237 5.06 20.50 18.70
N ASP A 238 5.66 21.38 19.51
CA ASP A 238 5.80 22.81 19.17
C ASP A 238 6.55 23.01 17.86
N TYR A 239 7.53 22.15 17.58
CA TYR A 239 8.29 22.17 16.32
C TYR A 239 7.40 21.86 15.13
N LEU A 240 6.57 20.80 15.19
CA LEU A 240 5.64 20.48 14.11
C LEU A 240 4.58 21.57 13.94
N ALA A 241 4.09 22.13 15.05
CA ALA A 241 3.17 23.27 15.02
C ALA A 241 3.80 24.51 14.35
N ALA A 242 5.07 24.80 14.63
CA ALA A 242 5.83 25.88 13.96
C ALA A 242 5.97 25.63 12.47
N LEU A 243 6.34 24.40 12.05
CA LEU A 243 6.41 24.04 10.62
C LEU A 243 5.09 24.26 9.89
N ILE A 244 3.96 23.96 10.55
CA ILE A 244 2.63 24.18 9.97
C ILE A 244 2.32 25.68 9.88
N ARG A 245 2.60 26.47 10.93
CA ARG A 245 2.36 27.94 10.91
C ARG A 245 3.17 28.67 9.83
N ASP A 246 4.40 28.22 9.61
CA ASP A 246 5.30 28.80 8.60
C ASP A 246 4.92 28.39 7.16
N THR A 247 3.95 27.49 6.99
CA THR A 247 3.42 27.13 5.68
C THR A 247 2.40 28.20 5.22
N PRO A 248 2.41 28.65 3.95
CA PRO A 248 1.40 29.58 3.44
C PRO A 248 -0.02 29.08 3.72
N HIS A 249 -0.93 30.04 3.99
CA HIS A 249 -2.33 29.69 4.30
C HIS A 249 -2.96 28.83 3.21
N GLY A 250 -3.57 27.72 3.60
CA GLY A 250 -4.17 26.77 2.68
C GLY A 250 -3.80 25.31 3.01
N TYR A 251 -3.92 24.46 2.00
CA TYR A 251 -3.47 23.07 2.15
C TYR A 251 -1.95 23.02 2.37
N LEU A 252 -1.50 22.15 3.29
CA LEU A 252 -0.05 21.96 3.54
C LEU A 252 0.68 21.45 2.30
N PHE A 253 -0.02 20.74 1.43
CA PHE A 253 0.53 20.16 0.19
C PHE A 253 -0.36 20.50 -0.99
N PRO A 254 -0.37 21.77 -1.45
CA PRO A 254 -1.22 22.17 -2.55
C PRO A 254 -0.85 21.49 -3.86
N ASN A 255 -1.84 21.26 -4.71
CA ASN A 255 -1.65 20.93 -6.13
C ASN A 255 -1.72 22.23 -6.97
N GLY A 256 -1.33 22.16 -8.23
CA GLY A 256 -1.36 23.33 -9.11
C GLY A 256 -2.76 23.84 -9.51
N THR A 257 -3.85 23.25 -9.01
CA THR A 257 -5.24 23.52 -9.42
C THR A 257 -6.15 23.96 -8.26
N GLY A 258 -5.58 24.49 -7.19
CA GLY A 258 -6.34 25.02 -6.03
C GLY A 258 -6.80 23.97 -5.01
N GLY A 259 -6.42 22.69 -5.17
CA GLY A 259 -6.67 21.61 -4.22
C GLY A 259 -5.38 21.15 -3.54
N HIS A 260 -5.39 19.92 -3.04
CA HIS A 260 -4.24 19.29 -2.40
C HIS A 260 -3.68 18.13 -3.24
N LEU A 261 -2.45 17.71 -2.94
CA LEU A 261 -1.86 16.49 -3.53
C LEU A 261 -2.71 15.26 -3.25
N THR A 262 -2.70 14.29 -4.16
CA THR A 262 -3.35 13.01 -3.90
C THR A 262 -2.60 12.22 -2.82
N ALA A 263 -3.32 11.41 -2.06
CA ALA A 263 -2.72 10.52 -1.05
C ALA A 263 -1.64 9.60 -1.65
N GLU A 264 -1.81 9.19 -2.91
CA GLU A 264 -0.84 8.37 -3.62
C GLU A 264 0.45 9.16 -3.90
N HIS A 265 0.32 10.41 -4.32
CA HIS A 265 1.48 11.27 -4.59
C HIS A 265 2.28 11.54 -3.32
N VAL A 266 1.60 11.91 -2.21
CA VAL A 266 2.23 12.07 -0.89
C VAL A 266 2.95 10.77 -0.48
N GLY A 267 2.29 9.62 -0.62
CA GLY A 267 2.91 8.32 -0.33
C GLY A 267 4.17 8.04 -1.17
N LYS A 268 4.15 8.37 -2.46
CA LYS A 268 5.32 8.21 -3.35
C LYS A 268 6.48 9.14 -2.96
N LEU A 269 6.19 10.40 -2.64
CA LEU A 269 7.20 11.35 -2.19
C LEU A 269 7.89 10.87 -0.90
N VAL A 270 7.11 10.51 0.11
CA VAL A 270 7.65 10.00 1.39
C VAL A 270 8.44 8.71 1.19
N SER A 271 7.91 7.73 0.42
CA SER A 271 8.63 6.47 0.18
C SER A 271 9.95 6.64 -0.59
N ARG A 272 10.11 7.70 -1.38
CA ARG A 272 11.39 8.02 -2.04
C ARG A 272 12.41 8.64 -1.08
N ALA A 273 11.93 9.33 -0.06
CA ALA A 273 12.78 9.97 0.95
C ALA A 273 13.20 8.99 2.06
N LEU A 274 12.41 7.94 2.29
CA LEU A 274 12.69 6.93 3.30
C LEU A 274 13.71 5.89 2.78
N PRO A 275 14.65 5.43 3.60
CA PRO A 275 15.54 4.33 3.24
C PRO A 275 14.81 2.98 3.22
N GLY A 276 15.31 2.05 2.41
CA GLY A 276 14.82 0.68 2.32
C GLY A 276 13.39 0.57 1.79
N ASP A 277 12.59 -0.26 2.44
CA ASP A 277 11.17 -0.52 2.15
C ASP A 277 10.22 0.27 3.06
N ALA A 278 10.74 1.23 3.82
CA ALA A 278 9.96 2.05 4.71
C ALA A 278 8.95 2.92 3.95
N THR A 279 7.80 3.14 4.56
CA THR A 279 6.68 3.88 3.97
C THR A 279 6.05 4.80 5.02
N MET A 280 5.17 5.67 4.58
CA MET A 280 4.39 6.49 5.50
C MET A 280 3.57 5.66 6.51
N HIS A 281 3.22 4.42 6.16
CA HIS A 281 2.52 3.52 7.06
C HIS A 281 3.44 2.99 8.17
N THR A 282 4.70 2.69 7.88
CA THR A 282 5.69 2.28 8.89
C THR A 282 6.05 3.42 9.84
N LEU A 283 6.02 4.68 9.37
CA LEU A 283 6.14 5.86 10.23
C LEU A 283 4.95 5.99 11.20
N ARG A 284 3.74 5.81 10.71
CA ARG A 284 2.55 5.78 11.58
C ARG A 284 2.60 4.59 12.57
N HIS A 285 3.15 3.44 12.20
CA HIS A 285 3.38 2.33 13.12
C HIS A 285 4.38 2.72 14.20
N ARG A 286 5.46 3.44 13.82
CA ARG A 286 6.43 4.01 14.77
C ARG A 286 5.73 4.92 15.79
N TYR A 287 4.92 5.86 15.33
CA TYR A 287 4.11 6.72 16.21
C TYR A 287 3.27 5.92 17.21
N ALA A 288 2.50 4.95 16.71
CA ALA A 288 1.63 4.12 17.53
C ALA A 288 2.41 3.31 18.59
N THR A 289 3.51 2.69 18.18
CA THR A 289 4.37 1.90 19.09
C THR A 289 5.00 2.77 20.15
N ARG A 290 5.51 3.96 19.79
CA ARG A 290 6.10 4.90 20.76
C ARG A 290 5.05 5.46 21.73
N ALA A 291 3.89 5.85 21.21
CA ALA A 291 2.78 6.33 22.04
C ALA A 291 2.32 5.25 23.05
N TYR A 292 2.25 3.99 22.60
CA TYR A 292 1.90 2.90 23.48
C TYR A 292 2.99 2.63 24.53
N ARG A 293 4.25 2.52 24.12
CA ARG A 293 5.38 2.33 25.04
C ARG A 293 5.50 3.42 26.12
N GLY A 294 5.19 4.67 25.75
CA GLY A 294 5.27 5.80 26.69
C GLY A 294 4.06 5.95 27.62
N SER A 295 2.88 5.46 27.20
CA SER A 295 1.63 5.67 27.96
C SER A 295 1.06 4.40 28.58
N HIS A 296 1.41 3.22 28.05
CA HIS A 296 0.79 1.92 28.35
C HIS A 296 -0.74 1.94 28.25
N ASN A 297 -1.31 2.94 27.58
CA ASN A 297 -2.74 3.17 27.47
C ASN A 297 -3.22 2.95 26.01
N LEU A 298 -3.69 1.72 25.75
CA LEU A 298 -4.18 1.33 24.41
C LEU A 298 -5.38 2.20 23.96
N ARG A 299 -6.21 2.63 24.91
CA ARG A 299 -7.38 3.48 24.61
C ARG A 299 -6.96 4.86 24.13
N ALA A 300 -5.97 5.46 24.77
CA ALA A 300 -5.40 6.73 24.33
C ALA A 300 -4.79 6.59 22.91
N VAL A 301 -4.00 5.55 22.67
CA VAL A 301 -3.42 5.29 21.34
C VAL A 301 -4.51 5.07 20.28
N GLN A 302 -5.59 4.37 20.64
CA GLN A 302 -6.75 4.20 19.76
C GLN A 302 -7.37 5.54 19.36
N GLN A 303 -7.57 6.44 20.30
CA GLN A 303 -8.11 7.79 20.06
C GLN A 303 -7.18 8.61 19.16
N LEU A 304 -5.89 8.66 19.48
CA LEU A 304 -4.87 9.35 18.68
C LEU A 304 -4.83 8.85 17.23
N LEU A 305 -4.95 7.56 17.00
CA LEU A 305 -4.93 6.98 15.68
C LEU A 305 -6.28 7.06 14.95
N GLY A 306 -7.39 7.23 15.64
CA GLY A 306 -8.73 7.08 15.06
C GLY A 306 -8.92 5.70 14.41
N ALA A 307 -8.49 4.65 15.13
CA ALA A 307 -8.52 3.27 14.68
C ALA A 307 -9.48 2.43 15.55
N SER A 308 -9.83 1.22 15.11
CA SER A 308 -10.56 0.29 15.97
C SER A 308 -9.63 -0.37 16.99
N ILE A 309 -10.17 -0.84 18.13
CA ILE A 309 -9.42 -1.60 19.13
C ILE A 309 -8.66 -2.76 18.48
N VAL A 310 -9.31 -3.57 17.67
CA VAL A 310 -8.71 -4.71 16.95
C VAL A 310 -7.49 -4.31 16.09
N THR A 311 -7.51 -3.08 15.54
CA THR A 311 -6.36 -2.58 14.78
C THR A 311 -5.25 -2.08 15.71
N THR A 312 -5.59 -1.60 16.91
CA THR A 312 -4.65 -1.00 17.86
C THR A 312 -3.97 -2.07 18.72
N GLU A 313 -4.65 -3.17 19.05
CA GLU A 313 -4.10 -4.34 19.75
C GLU A 313 -2.82 -4.90 19.11
N ARG A 314 -2.63 -4.67 17.80
CA ARG A 314 -1.40 -5.09 17.10
C ARG A 314 -0.14 -4.42 17.65
N TYR A 315 -0.27 -3.29 18.35
CA TYR A 315 0.85 -2.58 18.95
C TYR A 315 1.22 -3.07 20.35
N THR A 316 0.34 -3.82 21.02
CA THR A 316 0.60 -4.43 22.31
C THR A 316 1.48 -5.68 22.21
N ALA A 317 1.39 -6.39 21.09
CA ALA A 317 2.15 -7.64 20.87
C ALA A 317 3.68 -7.46 20.85
N LEU A 318 4.18 -6.23 20.96
CA LEU A 318 5.61 -5.90 20.98
C LEU A 318 6.17 -5.64 22.39
N CYS A 319 5.37 -5.83 23.46
CA CYS A 319 5.76 -5.50 24.84
C CYS A 319 5.65 -6.71 25.76
N ASP A 320 6.55 -7.69 25.59
CA ASP A 320 6.64 -8.87 26.48
C ASP A 320 6.93 -8.47 27.93
N ASP A 321 7.60 -7.34 28.16
CA ASP A 321 7.91 -6.84 29.51
C ASP A 321 6.66 -6.41 30.27
N GLU A 322 5.61 -5.97 29.59
CA GLU A 322 4.34 -5.58 30.23
C GLU A 322 3.56 -6.80 30.73
N VAL A 323 3.60 -7.90 29.98
CA VAL A 323 2.95 -9.15 30.39
C VAL A 323 3.62 -9.68 31.65
N ARG A 324 4.95 -9.57 31.75
CA ARG A 324 5.72 -9.95 32.96
C ARG A 324 5.42 -9.02 34.12
N ALA A 325 5.38 -7.71 33.88
CA ALA A 325 5.06 -6.70 34.90
C ALA A 325 3.63 -6.88 35.43
N ALA A 326 2.66 -7.09 34.54
CA ALA A 326 1.28 -7.35 34.93
C ALA A 326 1.14 -8.66 35.74
N ALA A 327 1.85 -9.72 35.34
CA ALA A 327 1.88 -10.98 36.10
C ALA A 327 2.51 -10.76 37.49
N ALA A 328 3.63 -10.03 37.56
CA ALA A 328 4.30 -9.73 38.81
C ALA A 328 3.46 -8.86 39.78
N ALA A 329 2.62 -7.99 39.23
CA ALA A 329 1.69 -7.16 40.01
C ALA A 329 0.47 -7.94 40.56
N ALA A 330 0.23 -9.15 40.06
CA ALA A 330 -0.90 -9.99 40.50
C ALA A 330 -0.55 -10.94 41.64
N TRP A 331 0.70 -11.04 42.05
CA TRP A 331 1.23 -11.79 43.20
C TRP A 331 1.91 -10.87 44.18
#